data_7f210913a12954bc15050ba2eebc73ef
#
_entry.id   7f210913a12954bc15050ba2eebc73ef
#
_cell.length_a   1.000
_cell.length_b   1.000
_cell.length_c   1.000
_cell.angle_alpha   90.00
_cell.angle_beta   90.00
_cell.angle_gamma   90.00
#
_symmetry.space_group_name_H-M   'P 1'
#
loop_
_entity.id
_entity.type
_entity.pdbx_description
1 polymer ?
#
loop_
_entity_poly.entity_id
_entity_poly.type
_entity_poly.pdbx_seq_one_letter_code
_entity_poly.pdbx_strand_id
1 'polypeptide(L)'
;MYRQLADYDLWLRIVSEAEITVLEERLIRFQWDIKGKKQISMSTRENSVRAFNESVMIRKNCVESMTDEKFCQFFREDFRNPDSVSHLQLEFEKAFWLLKCIEEVPGLKAAGMEMLGQIMREENAMETLREHFHLDIFDLYQWNGEHMYKTPWLISEIEEGSQQLAYYKDILKQKDEYIGQQKEQLEKQNAAIEQQQEYIEGQRRQAAHYEEQLDELGRRMEQKTGQLKKYEDKIREQDEMIQTYANSTSWKIT
;
A
#
# COMPACT_ATOMS: atom_id res chain seq x y z
N MET A 1 -1.82 32.63 -27.01
CA MET A 1 -0.53 33.17 -26.51
C MET A 1 -0.07 32.32 -25.35
N TYR A 2 1.09 31.70 -25.50
CA TYR A 2 1.69 30.83 -24.48
C TYR A 2 2.24 31.66 -23.31
N ARG A 3 2.16 31.12 -22.11
CA ARG A 3 2.59 31.84 -20.90
C ARG A 3 3.81 31.21 -20.24
N GLN A 4 3.88 29.88 -20.19
CA GLN A 4 4.99 29.16 -19.58
C GLN A 4 6.13 28.90 -20.58
N LEU A 5 5.79 28.61 -21.82
CA LEU A 5 6.71 28.20 -22.89
C LEU A 5 6.70 29.16 -24.09
N ALA A 6 6.45 30.45 -23.84
CA ALA A 6 6.45 31.47 -24.90
C ALA A 6 7.81 31.62 -25.57
N ASP A 7 8.91 31.47 -24.83
CA ASP A 7 10.26 31.43 -25.31
C ASP A 7 10.54 30.19 -26.18
N TYR A 8 10.04 29.03 -25.78
CA TYR A 8 10.16 27.81 -26.55
C TYR A 8 9.43 27.90 -27.91
N ASP A 9 8.22 28.43 -27.95
CA ASP A 9 7.49 28.73 -29.19
C ASP A 9 8.27 29.71 -30.09
N LEU A 10 8.81 30.77 -29.49
CA LEU A 10 9.64 31.75 -30.24
C LEU A 10 10.87 31.08 -30.85
N TRP A 11 11.60 30.28 -30.06
CA TRP A 11 12.79 29.59 -30.55
C TRP A 11 12.50 28.64 -31.69
N LEU A 12 11.43 27.84 -31.61
CA LEU A 12 11.04 26.92 -32.69
C LEU A 12 10.71 27.68 -33.98
N ARG A 13 10.05 28.83 -33.89
CA ARG A 13 9.80 29.66 -35.07
C ARG A 13 11.06 30.31 -35.65
N ILE A 14 11.99 30.74 -34.79
CA ILE A 14 13.28 31.29 -35.27
C ILE A 14 14.12 30.23 -35.95
N VAL A 15 14.27 29.04 -35.33
CA VAL A 15 15.06 27.93 -35.92
C VAL A 15 14.51 27.49 -37.27
N SER A 16 13.19 27.55 -37.47
CA SER A 16 12.59 27.19 -38.74
C SER A 16 12.83 28.19 -39.87
N GLU A 17 13.28 29.42 -39.54
CA GLU A 17 13.44 30.52 -40.53
C GLU A 17 14.90 31.05 -40.60
N ALA A 18 15.72 30.80 -39.56
CA ALA A 18 17.04 31.41 -39.47
C ALA A 18 18.06 30.43 -38.86
N GLU A 19 19.30 30.59 -39.25
CA GLU A 19 20.42 29.90 -38.64
C GLU A 19 20.76 30.52 -37.27
N ILE A 20 20.92 29.66 -36.25
CA ILE A 20 21.22 30.07 -34.88
C ILE A 20 22.69 29.78 -34.56
N THR A 21 23.42 30.82 -34.12
CA THR A 21 24.78 30.66 -33.60
C THR A 21 24.76 30.74 -32.07
N VAL A 22 25.32 29.74 -31.41
CA VAL A 22 25.48 29.72 -29.96
C VAL A 22 26.79 30.41 -29.61
N LEU A 23 26.71 31.44 -28.76
CA LEU A 23 27.89 32.10 -28.22
C LEU A 23 28.37 31.36 -26.97
N GLU A 24 29.68 31.07 -26.88
CA GLU A 24 30.28 30.41 -25.71
C GLU A 24 30.36 31.32 -24.48
N GLU A 25 30.15 32.63 -24.69
CA GLU A 25 30.23 33.65 -23.65
C GLU A 25 28.98 33.70 -22.78
N ARG A 26 29.14 33.85 -21.47
CA ARG A 26 28.06 34.01 -20.53
C ARG A 26 27.54 35.45 -20.53
N LEU A 27 26.63 35.78 -21.43
CA LEU A 27 26.06 37.11 -21.59
C LEU A 27 24.90 37.43 -20.62
N ILE A 28 24.26 36.41 -20.05
CA ILE A 28 23.08 36.58 -19.22
C ILE A 28 23.31 36.00 -17.81
N ARG A 29 22.97 36.78 -16.80
CA ARG A 29 22.93 36.33 -15.41
C ARG A 29 21.49 36.00 -15.02
N PHE A 30 21.19 34.72 -14.82
CA PHE A 30 19.90 34.30 -14.37
C PHE A 30 19.78 34.43 -12.84
N GLN A 31 18.77 35.18 -12.36
CA GLN A 31 18.50 35.31 -10.92
C GLN A 31 17.53 34.24 -10.52
N TRP A 32 18.01 33.26 -9.75
CA TRP A 32 17.18 32.21 -9.20
C TRP A 32 16.68 32.58 -7.80
N ASP A 33 15.36 32.71 -7.62
CA ASP A 33 14.78 32.90 -6.29
C ASP A 33 14.55 31.52 -5.62
N ILE A 34 15.48 31.14 -4.73
CA ILE A 34 15.44 29.88 -4.00
C ILE A 34 14.18 29.76 -3.11
N LYS A 35 13.59 30.88 -2.70
CA LYS A 35 12.35 30.90 -1.90
C LYS A 35 11.07 30.84 -2.74
N GLY A 36 11.20 30.89 -4.05
CA GLY A 36 10.18 30.48 -5.04
C GLY A 36 8.87 31.23 -5.09
N LYS A 37 8.66 32.28 -4.29
CA LYS A 37 7.32 32.89 -4.14
C LYS A 37 6.91 33.87 -5.24
N LYS A 38 7.80 34.19 -6.19
CA LYS A 38 7.52 35.24 -7.20
C LYS A 38 7.85 34.85 -8.65
N GLN A 39 8.22 33.62 -8.93
CA GLN A 39 8.54 33.19 -10.29
C GLN A 39 7.30 32.70 -11.03
N ILE A 40 7.11 33.15 -12.27
CA ILE A 40 6.00 32.72 -13.15
C ILE A 40 6.13 31.21 -13.46
N SER A 41 7.36 30.69 -13.50
CA SER A 41 7.71 29.28 -13.77
C SER A 41 7.82 28.40 -12.51
N MET A 42 7.22 28.83 -11.38
CA MET A 42 7.18 27.99 -10.18
C MET A 42 6.58 26.61 -10.47
N SER A 43 7.18 25.57 -9.90
CA SER A 43 6.65 24.20 -9.97
C SER A 43 5.38 24.07 -9.11
N THR A 44 4.27 24.59 -9.63
CA THR A 44 2.92 24.35 -9.10
C THR A 44 2.20 23.38 -10.04
N ARG A 45 1.17 22.69 -9.53
CA ARG A 45 0.34 21.80 -10.36
C ARG A 45 -0.23 22.54 -11.57
N GLU A 46 -0.74 23.75 -11.38
CA GLU A 46 -1.32 24.56 -12.46
C GLU A 46 -0.28 24.92 -13.53
N ASN A 47 0.93 25.28 -13.11
CA ASN A 47 2.02 25.62 -14.02
C ASN A 47 2.53 24.37 -14.76
N SER A 48 2.61 23.23 -14.09
CA SER A 48 2.97 21.95 -14.73
C SER A 48 1.94 21.51 -15.76
N VAL A 49 0.64 21.57 -15.42
CA VAL A 49 -0.46 21.30 -16.34
C VAL A 49 -0.40 22.23 -17.57
N ARG A 50 -0.17 23.52 -17.33
CA ARG A 50 -0.08 24.52 -18.41
C ARG A 50 1.15 24.26 -19.29
N ALA A 51 2.31 24.09 -18.72
CA ALA A 51 3.55 23.82 -19.48
C ALA A 51 3.43 22.56 -20.32
N PHE A 52 2.82 21.51 -19.78
CA PHE A 52 2.55 20.28 -20.53
C PHE A 52 1.65 20.55 -21.75
N ASN A 53 0.51 21.22 -21.56
CA ASN A 53 -0.42 21.50 -22.66
C ASN A 53 0.20 22.47 -23.67
N GLU A 54 0.91 23.52 -23.22
CA GLU A 54 1.62 24.44 -24.09
C GLU A 54 2.68 23.70 -24.92
N SER A 55 3.44 22.77 -24.32
CA SER A 55 4.43 21.96 -25.02
C SER A 55 3.82 21.09 -26.13
N VAL A 56 2.68 20.45 -25.85
CA VAL A 56 1.95 19.66 -26.86
C VAL A 56 1.48 20.55 -27.99
N MET A 57 0.82 21.67 -27.67
CA MET A 57 0.27 22.61 -28.68
C MET A 57 1.39 23.25 -29.53
N ILE A 58 2.48 23.66 -28.93
CA ILE A 58 3.61 24.27 -29.66
C ILE A 58 4.20 23.29 -30.67
N ARG A 59 4.47 22.04 -30.25
CA ARG A 59 5.04 21.02 -31.14
C ARG A 59 4.07 20.60 -32.24
N LYS A 60 2.78 20.39 -31.89
CA LYS A 60 1.74 20.11 -32.88
C LYS A 60 1.68 21.21 -33.93
N ASN A 61 1.54 22.47 -33.49
CA ASN A 61 1.43 23.61 -34.42
C ASN A 61 2.69 23.80 -35.28
N CYS A 62 3.87 23.56 -34.68
CA CYS A 62 5.15 23.64 -35.40
C CYS A 62 5.17 22.65 -36.57
N VAL A 63 4.81 21.39 -36.34
CA VAL A 63 4.81 20.32 -37.33
C VAL A 63 3.72 20.55 -38.40
N GLU A 64 2.48 20.87 -37.97
CA GLU A 64 1.37 21.13 -38.87
C GLU A 64 1.60 22.35 -39.80
N SER A 65 2.31 23.37 -39.30
CA SER A 65 2.59 24.57 -40.07
C SER A 65 3.83 24.49 -40.99
N MET A 66 4.65 23.44 -40.85
CA MET A 66 5.81 23.25 -41.71
C MET A 66 5.42 22.89 -43.13
N THR A 67 6.06 23.55 -44.11
CA THR A 67 6.00 23.10 -45.51
C THR A 67 6.68 21.74 -45.66
N ASP A 68 6.30 21.01 -46.71
CA ASP A 68 6.85 19.67 -46.97
C ASP A 68 8.38 19.72 -47.18
N GLU A 69 8.90 20.76 -47.79
CA GLU A 69 10.34 20.96 -47.99
C GLU A 69 11.05 21.11 -46.63
N LYS A 70 10.54 21.97 -45.74
CA LYS A 70 11.13 22.18 -44.42
C LYS A 70 11.03 20.93 -43.57
N PHE A 71 9.89 20.24 -43.61
CA PHE A 71 9.71 19.00 -42.86
C PHE A 71 10.71 17.93 -43.33
N CYS A 72 10.90 17.76 -44.62
CA CYS A 72 11.92 16.87 -45.16
C CYS A 72 13.35 17.29 -44.76
N GLN A 73 13.64 18.60 -44.77
CA GLN A 73 14.97 19.11 -44.41
C GLN A 73 15.34 18.78 -42.96
N PHE A 74 14.40 18.92 -42.04
CA PHE A 74 14.68 18.75 -40.61
C PHE A 74 14.52 17.32 -40.09
N PHE A 75 13.56 16.54 -40.67
CA PHE A 75 13.14 15.29 -40.08
C PHE A 75 13.25 14.07 -40.99
N ARG A 76 13.91 14.18 -42.13
CA ARG A 76 14.06 13.07 -43.10
C ARG A 76 14.63 11.79 -42.50
N GLU A 77 15.57 11.92 -41.56
CA GLU A 77 16.22 10.80 -40.89
C GLU A 77 15.26 10.08 -39.92
N ASP A 78 14.20 10.74 -39.49
CA ASP A 78 13.19 10.25 -38.59
C ASP A 78 11.98 9.62 -39.28
N PHE A 79 11.93 9.68 -40.60
CA PHE A 79 10.81 9.16 -41.36
C PHE A 79 10.60 7.67 -41.15
N ARG A 80 9.34 7.28 -41.06
CA ARG A 80 8.97 5.87 -40.99
C ARG A 80 9.29 5.16 -42.29
N ASN A 81 9.01 5.83 -43.44
CA ASN A 81 9.42 5.38 -44.75
C ASN A 81 10.30 6.43 -45.41
N PRO A 82 11.62 6.17 -45.57
CA PRO A 82 12.55 7.12 -46.20
C PRO A 82 12.16 7.54 -47.63
N ASP A 83 11.34 6.75 -48.31
CA ASP A 83 10.91 7.00 -49.68
C ASP A 83 9.65 7.89 -49.76
N SER A 84 9.14 8.43 -48.66
CA SER A 84 8.04 9.35 -48.60
C SER A 84 8.35 10.66 -49.33
N VAL A 85 7.60 11.01 -50.37
CA VAL A 85 7.81 12.20 -51.22
C VAL A 85 6.53 12.95 -51.57
N SER A 86 5.35 12.27 -51.65
CA SER A 86 4.09 12.92 -51.93
C SER A 86 3.58 13.68 -50.70
N HIS A 87 2.78 14.74 -50.95
CA HIS A 87 2.18 15.51 -49.85
C HIS A 87 1.44 14.63 -48.84
N LEU A 88 0.58 13.71 -49.32
CA LEU A 88 -0.14 12.78 -48.44
C LEU A 88 0.79 11.87 -47.62
N GLN A 89 1.89 11.38 -48.22
CA GLN A 89 2.88 10.59 -47.52
C GLN A 89 3.57 11.42 -46.43
N LEU A 90 3.90 12.67 -46.72
CA LEU A 90 4.54 13.57 -45.77
C LEU A 90 3.60 13.98 -44.62
N GLU A 91 2.30 14.14 -44.88
CA GLU A 91 1.33 14.33 -43.79
C GLU A 91 1.28 13.11 -42.85
N PHE A 92 1.30 11.88 -43.39
CA PHE A 92 1.46 10.69 -42.56
C PHE A 92 2.76 10.71 -41.76
N GLU A 93 3.90 11.08 -42.37
CA GLU A 93 5.18 11.17 -41.65
C GLU A 93 5.15 12.22 -40.53
N LYS A 94 4.51 13.38 -40.74
CA LYS A 94 4.29 14.37 -39.68
C LYS A 94 3.51 13.79 -38.51
N ALA A 95 2.44 13.03 -38.77
CA ALA A 95 1.67 12.37 -37.73
C ALA A 95 2.48 11.28 -37.00
N PHE A 96 3.23 10.46 -37.75
CA PHE A 96 4.12 9.43 -37.14
C PHE A 96 5.24 10.05 -36.33
N TRP A 97 5.81 11.18 -36.73
CA TRP A 97 6.79 11.91 -35.97
C TRP A 97 6.24 12.36 -34.61
N LEU A 98 5.02 12.89 -34.57
CA LEU A 98 4.33 13.23 -33.32
C LEU A 98 4.13 11.99 -32.43
N LEU A 99 3.82 10.83 -33.00
CA LEU A 99 3.69 9.57 -32.26
C LEU A 99 5.03 9.07 -31.73
N LYS A 100 6.15 9.28 -32.45
CA LYS A 100 7.49 8.89 -32.02
C LYS A 100 7.97 9.69 -30.80
N CYS A 101 7.58 10.95 -30.67
CA CYS A 101 7.96 11.84 -29.56
C CYS A 101 7.23 11.53 -28.23
N ILE A 102 6.51 10.39 -28.11
CA ILE A 102 5.73 10.02 -26.93
C ILE A 102 6.55 9.92 -25.65
N GLU A 103 7.76 9.38 -25.73
CA GLU A 103 8.61 9.19 -24.55
C GLU A 103 8.97 10.51 -23.88
N GLU A 104 9.19 11.56 -24.69
CA GLU A 104 9.53 12.91 -24.20
C GLU A 104 8.28 13.69 -23.76
N VAL A 105 7.20 13.63 -24.55
CA VAL A 105 5.96 14.38 -24.31
C VAL A 105 4.74 13.49 -24.59
N PRO A 106 4.27 12.73 -23.61
CA PRO A 106 3.18 11.74 -23.79
C PRO A 106 1.90 12.30 -24.43
N GLY A 107 1.62 13.61 -24.24
CA GLY A 107 0.45 14.27 -24.83
C GLY A 107 0.49 14.39 -26.35
N LEU A 108 1.65 14.25 -26.99
CA LEU A 108 1.79 14.29 -28.45
C LEU A 108 1.15 13.08 -29.14
N LYS A 109 0.99 11.96 -28.44
CA LYS A 109 0.25 10.81 -28.98
C LYS A 109 -1.18 11.19 -29.40
N ALA A 110 -1.88 11.93 -28.56
CA ALA A 110 -3.22 12.39 -28.87
C ALA A 110 -3.23 13.30 -30.12
N ALA A 111 -2.24 14.20 -30.24
CA ALA A 111 -2.10 15.06 -31.39
C ALA A 111 -1.78 14.28 -32.68
N GLY A 112 -0.87 13.31 -32.62
CA GLY A 112 -0.56 12.42 -33.73
C GLY A 112 -1.74 11.57 -34.17
N MET A 113 -2.50 11.01 -33.22
CA MET A 113 -3.72 10.24 -33.51
C MET A 113 -4.84 11.10 -34.10
N GLU A 114 -5.01 12.33 -33.60
CA GLU A 114 -5.94 13.30 -34.18
C GLU A 114 -5.58 13.60 -35.63
N MET A 115 -4.30 13.86 -35.92
CA MET A 115 -3.78 14.13 -37.24
C MET A 115 -3.99 12.93 -38.18
N LEU A 116 -3.69 11.72 -37.75
CA LEU A 116 -3.99 10.50 -38.52
C LEU A 116 -5.47 10.38 -38.81
N GLY A 117 -6.34 10.66 -37.84
CA GLY A 117 -7.80 10.64 -38.05
C GLY A 117 -8.30 11.69 -39.06
N GLN A 118 -7.58 12.81 -39.22
CA GLN A 118 -7.85 13.81 -40.26
C GLN A 118 -7.37 13.33 -41.62
N ILE A 119 -6.15 12.83 -41.73
CA ILE A 119 -5.53 12.30 -42.95
C ILE A 119 -6.38 11.15 -43.52
N MET A 120 -6.89 10.28 -42.66
CA MET A 120 -7.74 9.14 -43.09
C MET A 120 -9.06 9.53 -43.78
N ARG A 121 -9.41 10.81 -43.82
CA ARG A 121 -10.57 11.32 -44.57
C ARG A 121 -10.22 11.73 -46.00
N GLU A 122 -8.94 11.79 -46.32
CA GLU A 122 -8.46 12.17 -47.64
C GLU A 122 -8.58 11.00 -48.62
N GLU A 123 -8.68 11.36 -49.88
CA GLU A 123 -8.72 10.39 -50.98
C GLU A 123 -7.37 9.63 -51.03
N ASN A 124 -7.44 8.31 -51.26
CA ASN A 124 -6.28 7.40 -51.30
C ASN A 124 -5.49 7.24 -49.99
N ALA A 125 -5.96 7.82 -48.86
CA ALA A 125 -5.27 7.69 -47.56
C ALA A 125 -5.11 6.24 -47.11
N MET A 126 -6.15 5.41 -47.22
CA MET A 126 -6.09 3.97 -46.89
C MET A 126 -5.14 3.18 -47.77
N GLU A 127 -5.09 3.50 -49.06
CA GLU A 127 -4.18 2.88 -50.03
C GLU A 127 -2.73 3.26 -49.69
N THR A 128 -2.46 4.56 -49.46
CA THR A 128 -1.15 5.06 -49.03
C THR A 128 -0.71 4.41 -47.72
N LEU A 129 -1.59 4.28 -46.72
CA LEU A 129 -1.28 3.64 -45.43
C LEU A 129 -0.85 2.18 -45.63
N ARG A 130 -1.55 1.42 -46.48
CA ARG A 130 -1.27 -0.01 -46.73
C ARG A 130 -0.05 -0.24 -47.63
N GLU A 131 0.00 0.45 -48.75
CA GLU A 131 1.01 0.17 -49.77
C GLU A 131 2.37 0.81 -49.44
N HIS A 132 2.33 2.04 -48.93
CA HIS A 132 3.56 2.77 -48.64
C HIS A 132 4.10 2.55 -47.25
N PHE A 133 3.23 2.48 -46.24
CA PHE A 133 3.64 2.32 -44.83
C PHE A 133 3.48 0.90 -44.29
N HIS A 134 2.86 -0.01 -45.03
CA HIS A 134 2.59 -1.39 -44.63
C HIS A 134 1.81 -1.48 -43.31
N LEU A 135 0.86 -0.56 -43.11
CA LEU A 135 -0.04 -0.44 -41.97
C LEU A 135 -1.49 -0.56 -42.43
N ASP A 136 -2.37 -0.95 -41.52
CA ASP A 136 -3.79 -0.90 -41.75
C ASP A 136 -4.56 -0.17 -40.65
N ILE A 137 -5.86 -0.10 -40.75
CA ILE A 137 -6.72 0.59 -39.78
C ILE A 137 -6.65 -0.07 -38.39
N PHE A 138 -6.34 -1.37 -38.30
CA PHE A 138 -6.25 -2.07 -37.04
C PHE A 138 -5.01 -1.65 -36.25
N ASP A 139 -3.89 -1.34 -36.95
CA ASP A 139 -2.70 -0.77 -36.29
C ASP A 139 -3.04 0.56 -35.63
N LEU A 140 -3.80 1.42 -36.31
CA LEU A 140 -4.25 2.70 -35.74
C LEU A 140 -5.19 2.50 -34.56
N TYR A 141 -6.11 1.52 -34.62
CA TYR A 141 -6.98 1.19 -33.48
C TYR A 141 -6.21 0.65 -32.30
N GLN A 142 -5.21 -0.19 -32.53
CA GLN A 142 -4.34 -0.68 -31.47
C GLN A 142 -3.60 0.48 -30.80
N TRP A 143 -2.98 1.37 -31.58
CA TRP A 143 -2.31 2.54 -31.03
C TRP A 143 -3.25 3.47 -30.27
N ASN A 144 -4.47 3.64 -30.76
CA ASN A 144 -5.48 4.44 -30.05
C ASN A 144 -5.91 3.80 -28.72
N GLY A 145 -5.95 2.46 -28.64
CA GLY A 145 -6.27 1.71 -27.42
C GLY A 145 -5.14 1.68 -26.38
N GLU A 146 -3.90 1.89 -26.82
CA GLU A 146 -2.75 1.97 -25.90
C GLU A 146 -2.75 3.32 -25.17
N HIS A 147 -2.75 3.30 -23.84
CA HIS A 147 -2.67 4.40 -22.87
C HIS A 147 -2.51 5.83 -23.42
N MET A 148 -3.61 6.46 -23.83
CA MET A 148 -3.60 7.75 -24.54
C MET A 148 -3.18 8.95 -23.67
N TYR A 149 -3.34 8.90 -22.35
CA TYR A 149 -3.19 10.09 -21.53
C TYR A 149 -2.35 9.84 -20.28
N LYS A 150 -1.07 9.57 -20.47
CA LYS A 150 -0.11 9.66 -19.35
C LYS A 150 0.44 11.08 -19.29
N THR A 151 -0.18 11.91 -18.49
CA THR A 151 0.37 13.24 -18.19
C THR A 151 1.46 13.12 -17.10
N PRO A 152 2.53 13.94 -17.12
CA PRO A 152 3.63 13.81 -16.15
C PRO A 152 3.17 13.82 -14.70
N TRP A 153 2.20 14.67 -14.34
CA TRP A 153 1.67 14.71 -12.97
C TRP A 153 0.84 13.46 -12.64
N LEU A 154 0.11 12.87 -13.60
CA LEU A 154 -0.64 11.64 -13.38
C LEU A 154 0.31 10.45 -13.18
N ILE A 155 1.43 10.41 -13.92
CA ILE A 155 2.48 9.41 -13.74
C ILE A 155 3.06 9.54 -12.32
N SER A 156 3.40 10.77 -11.90
CA SER A 156 3.90 11.04 -10.55
C SER A 156 2.88 10.62 -9.47
N GLU A 157 1.60 10.97 -9.63
CA GLU A 157 0.53 10.54 -8.70
C GLU A 157 0.40 9.01 -8.63
N ILE A 158 0.53 8.31 -9.76
CA ILE A 158 0.50 6.84 -9.82
C ILE A 158 1.74 6.23 -9.14
N GLU A 159 2.92 6.80 -9.37
CA GLU A 159 4.17 6.34 -8.74
C GLU A 159 4.14 6.55 -7.23
N GLU A 160 3.72 7.72 -6.76
CA GLU A 160 3.53 8.02 -5.34
C GLU A 160 2.50 7.08 -4.71
N GLY A 161 1.36 6.87 -5.37
CA GLY A 161 0.34 5.94 -4.93
C GLY A 161 0.84 4.49 -4.87
N SER A 162 1.66 4.08 -5.83
CA SER A 162 2.28 2.75 -5.86
C SER A 162 3.29 2.55 -4.73
N GLN A 163 4.10 3.57 -4.42
CA GLN A 163 5.02 3.54 -3.29
C GLN A 163 4.29 3.48 -1.95
N GLN A 164 3.22 4.28 -1.79
CA GLN A 164 2.38 4.22 -0.60
C GLN A 164 1.71 2.84 -0.44
N LEU A 165 1.22 2.26 -1.53
CA LEU A 165 0.64 0.93 -1.51
C LEU A 165 1.65 -0.15 -1.09
N ALA A 166 2.89 -0.08 -1.60
CA ALA A 166 3.97 -0.99 -1.22
C ALA A 166 4.30 -0.85 0.27
N TYR A 167 4.39 0.38 0.77
CA TYR A 167 4.61 0.67 2.19
C TYR A 167 3.51 0.11 3.09
N TYR A 168 2.23 0.32 2.73
CA TYR A 168 1.13 -0.24 3.51
C TYR A 168 1.06 -1.77 3.46
N LYS A 169 1.42 -2.40 2.33
CA LYS A 169 1.54 -3.86 2.25
C LYS A 169 2.60 -4.41 3.19
N ASP A 170 3.74 -3.74 3.30
CA ASP A 170 4.79 -4.14 4.24
C ASP A 170 4.33 -4.01 5.70
N ILE A 171 3.68 -2.89 6.06
CA ILE A 171 3.08 -2.72 7.39
C ILE A 171 2.05 -3.82 7.71
N LEU A 172 1.20 -4.16 6.76
CA LEU A 172 0.20 -5.22 6.95
C LEU A 172 0.88 -6.55 7.21
N LYS A 173 1.92 -6.90 6.44
CA LYS A 173 2.69 -8.12 6.65
C LYS A 173 3.32 -8.17 8.06
N GLN A 174 3.94 -7.09 8.51
CA GLN A 174 4.51 -7.00 9.87
C GLN A 174 3.44 -7.16 10.95
N LYS A 175 2.26 -6.57 10.76
CA LYS A 175 1.13 -6.74 11.69
C LYS A 175 0.60 -8.17 11.71
N ASP A 176 0.51 -8.83 10.58
CA ASP A 176 0.08 -10.23 10.50
C ASP A 176 1.07 -11.16 11.21
N GLU A 177 2.37 -10.93 11.05
CA GLU A 177 3.42 -11.65 11.78
C GLU A 177 3.30 -11.43 13.30
N TYR A 178 3.08 -10.18 13.72
CA TYR A 178 2.87 -9.85 15.13
C TYR A 178 1.61 -10.51 15.71
N ILE A 179 0.50 -10.49 14.98
CA ILE A 179 -0.75 -11.18 15.37
C ILE A 179 -0.52 -12.69 15.49
N GLY A 180 0.26 -13.28 14.58
CA GLY A 180 0.66 -14.69 14.66
C GLY A 180 1.41 -15.01 15.96
N GLN A 181 2.40 -14.20 16.33
CA GLN A 181 3.14 -14.35 17.58
C GLN A 181 2.24 -14.20 18.82
N GLN A 182 1.33 -13.22 18.81
CA GLN A 182 0.38 -13.04 19.92
C GLN A 182 -0.59 -14.22 20.08
N LYS A 183 -1.04 -14.82 18.98
CA LYS A 183 -1.88 -16.02 19.01
C LYS A 183 -1.12 -17.21 19.63
N GLU A 184 0.11 -17.44 19.20
CA GLU A 184 0.95 -18.52 19.76
C GLU A 184 1.20 -18.32 21.27
N GLN A 185 1.44 -17.08 21.69
CA GLN A 185 1.61 -16.76 23.11
C GLN A 185 0.32 -17.00 23.92
N LEU A 186 -0.83 -16.63 23.38
CA LEU A 186 -2.13 -16.90 23.98
C LEU A 186 -2.41 -18.40 24.11
N GLU A 187 -2.09 -19.19 23.13
CA GLU A 187 -2.25 -20.66 23.18
C GLU A 187 -1.37 -21.27 24.30
N LYS A 188 -0.12 -20.82 24.40
CA LYS A 188 0.77 -21.25 25.50
C LYS A 188 0.24 -20.86 26.89
N GLN A 189 -0.32 -19.66 27.02
CA GLN A 189 -0.93 -19.21 28.28
C GLN A 189 -2.18 -20.02 28.61
N ASN A 190 -3.04 -20.30 27.65
CA ASN A 190 -4.22 -21.11 27.86
C ASN A 190 -3.86 -22.54 28.30
N ALA A 191 -2.89 -23.17 27.66
CA ALA A 191 -2.39 -24.48 28.07
C ALA A 191 -1.85 -24.48 29.51
N ALA A 192 -1.13 -23.43 29.92
CA ALA A 192 -0.65 -23.28 31.29
C ALA A 192 -1.79 -23.08 32.29
N ILE A 193 -2.84 -22.33 31.92
CA ILE A 193 -4.04 -22.16 32.74
C ILE A 193 -4.77 -23.49 32.91
N GLU A 194 -4.93 -24.28 31.87
CA GLU A 194 -5.55 -25.62 31.94
C GLU A 194 -4.78 -26.54 32.90
N GLN A 195 -3.45 -26.58 32.80
CA GLN A 195 -2.62 -27.35 33.74
C GLN A 195 -2.79 -26.88 35.18
N GLN A 196 -2.84 -25.59 35.43
CA GLN A 196 -3.08 -25.04 36.76
C GLN A 196 -4.47 -25.40 37.28
N GLN A 197 -5.49 -25.40 36.45
CA GLN A 197 -6.85 -25.80 36.82
C GLN A 197 -6.89 -27.28 37.22
N GLU A 198 -6.29 -28.16 36.45
CA GLU A 198 -6.18 -29.58 36.81
C GLU A 198 -5.46 -29.79 38.14
N TYR A 199 -4.37 -29.07 38.39
CA TYR A 199 -3.65 -29.12 39.65
C TYR A 199 -4.53 -28.65 40.82
N ILE A 200 -5.23 -27.55 40.68
CA ILE A 200 -6.16 -27.02 41.71
C ILE A 200 -7.28 -28.02 42.00
N GLU A 201 -7.85 -28.65 40.97
CA GLU A 201 -8.86 -29.68 41.15
C GLU A 201 -8.31 -30.90 41.89
N GLY A 202 -7.08 -31.31 41.58
CA GLY A 202 -6.39 -32.35 42.33
C GLY A 202 -6.23 -32.02 43.82
N GLN A 203 -5.80 -30.79 44.13
CA GLN A 203 -5.68 -30.29 45.51
C GLN A 203 -7.02 -30.24 46.25
N ARG A 204 -8.09 -29.82 45.56
CA ARG A 204 -9.44 -29.79 46.13
C ARG A 204 -9.95 -31.19 46.48
N ARG A 205 -9.72 -32.19 45.62
CA ARG A 205 -10.09 -33.60 45.91
C ARG A 205 -9.31 -34.12 47.14
N GLN A 206 -8.02 -33.79 47.23
CA GLN A 206 -7.21 -34.18 48.37
C GLN A 206 -7.66 -33.49 49.65
N ALA A 207 -7.99 -32.21 49.61
CA ALA A 207 -8.55 -31.49 50.78
C ALA A 207 -9.89 -32.08 51.23
N ALA A 208 -10.80 -32.39 50.34
CA ALA A 208 -12.09 -33.04 50.65
C ALA A 208 -11.88 -34.41 51.31
N HIS A 209 -10.90 -35.19 50.85
CA HIS A 209 -10.54 -36.46 51.49
C HIS A 209 -10.02 -36.27 52.91
N TYR A 210 -9.18 -35.28 53.17
CA TYR A 210 -8.71 -34.97 54.53
C TYR A 210 -9.82 -34.46 55.44
N GLU A 211 -10.77 -33.68 54.92
CA GLU A 211 -11.97 -33.26 55.68
C GLU A 211 -12.79 -34.46 56.12
N GLU A 212 -13.05 -35.42 55.21
CA GLU A 212 -13.76 -36.66 55.56
C GLU A 212 -13.03 -37.47 56.65
N GLN A 213 -11.69 -37.60 56.57
CA GLN A 213 -10.91 -38.27 57.59
C GLN A 213 -10.98 -37.56 58.94
N LEU A 214 -10.93 -36.22 58.96
CA LEU A 214 -11.07 -35.43 60.18
C LEU A 214 -12.46 -35.61 60.82
N ASP A 215 -13.51 -35.62 60.03
CA ASP A 215 -14.86 -35.87 60.51
C ASP A 215 -15.04 -37.28 61.11
N GLU A 216 -14.41 -38.29 60.48
CA GLU A 216 -14.45 -39.65 61.02
C GLU A 216 -13.65 -39.73 62.34
N LEU A 217 -12.47 -39.08 62.42
CA LEU A 217 -11.69 -39.02 63.64
C LEU A 217 -12.43 -38.29 64.77
N GLY A 218 -13.12 -37.18 64.39
CA GLY A 218 -13.97 -36.45 65.34
C GLY A 218 -15.05 -37.34 65.94
N ARG A 219 -15.79 -38.09 65.12
CA ARG A 219 -16.83 -39.04 65.55
C ARG A 219 -16.25 -40.14 66.47
N ARG A 220 -15.07 -40.69 66.17
CA ARG A 220 -14.38 -41.66 67.00
C ARG A 220 -13.96 -41.07 68.35
N MET A 221 -13.45 -39.82 68.37
CA MET A 221 -13.15 -39.11 69.58
C MET A 221 -14.35 -38.86 70.45
N GLU A 222 -15.50 -38.44 69.91
CA GLU A 222 -16.75 -38.26 70.63
C GLU A 222 -17.24 -39.56 71.28
N GLN A 223 -17.16 -40.68 70.52
CA GLN A 223 -17.52 -42.01 71.06
C GLN A 223 -16.65 -42.40 72.25
N LYS A 224 -15.29 -42.21 72.12
CA LYS A 224 -14.39 -42.52 73.20
C LYS A 224 -14.57 -41.62 74.42
N THR A 225 -14.82 -40.32 74.20
CA THR A 225 -15.14 -39.37 75.29
C THR A 225 -16.44 -39.78 76.02
N GLY A 226 -17.46 -40.18 75.24
CA GLY A 226 -18.71 -40.73 75.84
C GLY A 226 -18.48 -42.04 76.64
N GLN A 227 -17.56 -42.91 76.19
CA GLN A 227 -17.18 -44.12 76.94
C GLN A 227 -16.42 -43.77 78.21
N LEU A 228 -15.46 -42.85 78.12
CA LEU A 228 -14.71 -42.37 79.29
C LEU A 228 -15.63 -41.81 80.39
N LYS A 229 -16.58 -40.95 80.00
CA LYS A 229 -17.58 -40.40 80.92
C LYS A 229 -18.41 -41.49 81.61
N LYS A 230 -18.81 -42.55 80.87
CA LYS A 230 -19.52 -43.71 81.48
C LYS A 230 -18.65 -44.47 82.50
N TYR A 231 -17.35 -44.58 82.24
CA TYR A 231 -16.43 -45.20 83.20
C TYR A 231 -16.20 -44.31 84.43
N GLU A 232 -16.06 -43.00 84.23
CA GLU A 232 -15.97 -42.03 85.32
C GLU A 232 -17.21 -42.08 86.24
N ASP A 233 -18.41 -42.12 85.64
CA ASP A 233 -19.67 -42.27 86.40
C ASP A 233 -19.70 -43.58 87.19
N LYS A 234 -19.27 -44.71 86.57
CA LYS A 234 -19.21 -46.00 87.26
C LYS A 234 -18.15 -45.98 88.44
N ILE A 235 -17.02 -45.39 88.21
CA ILE A 235 -15.98 -45.23 89.27
C ILE A 235 -16.57 -44.41 90.41
N ARG A 236 -17.29 -43.30 90.10
CA ARG A 236 -17.92 -42.47 91.12
C ARG A 236 -18.98 -43.26 91.92
N GLU A 237 -19.83 -44.05 91.25
CA GLU A 237 -20.79 -44.93 91.90
C GLU A 237 -20.14 -45.97 92.78
N GLN A 238 -19.00 -46.55 92.34
CA GLN A 238 -18.26 -47.54 93.18
C GLN A 238 -17.62 -46.86 94.35
N ASP A 239 -17.05 -45.65 94.19
CA ASP A 239 -16.46 -44.90 95.34
C ASP A 239 -17.53 -44.51 96.35
N GLU A 240 -18.75 -44.12 95.92
CA GLU A 240 -19.85 -43.85 96.83
C GLU A 240 -20.29 -45.11 97.57
N MET A 241 -20.33 -46.28 96.90
CA MET A 241 -20.64 -47.56 97.55
C MET A 241 -19.53 -47.91 98.55
N ILE A 242 -18.22 -47.76 98.20
CA ILE A 242 -17.09 -48.03 99.14
C ILE A 242 -17.22 -47.12 100.34
N GLN A 243 -17.48 -45.84 100.18
CA GLN A 243 -17.66 -44.90 101.28
C GLN A 243 -18.84 -45.29 102.16
N THR A 244 -19.95 -45.76 101.55
CA THR A 244 -21.09 -46.21 102.26
C THR A 244 -20.73 -47.46 103.09
N TYR A 245 -20.03 -48.41 102.52
CA TYR A 245 -19.53 -49.59 103.28
C TYR A 245 -18.55 -49.22 104.36
N ALA A 246 -17.61 -48.35 104.14
CA ALA A 246 -16.60 -47.88 105.08
C ALA A 246 -17.22 -47.15 106.29
N ASN A 247 -18.36 -46.49 106.10
CA ASN A 247 -19.06 -45.76 107.12
C ASN A 247 -20.15 -46.60 107.78
N SER A 248 -20.42 -47.81 107.30
CA SER A 248 -21.39 -48.70 107.95
C SER A 248 -20.95 -49.17 109.35
N THR A 249 -21.90 -49.29 110.25
CA THR A 249 -21.63 -49.74 111.66
C THR A 249 -21.06 -51.13 111.69
N SER A 250 -21.34 -51.97 110.71
CA SER A 250 -20.84 -53.34 110.58
C SER A 250 -19.30 -53.39 110.35
N TRP A 251 -18.70 -52.44 109.60
CA TRP A 251 -17.26 -52.35 109.31
C TRP A 251 -16.48 -51.73 110.47
N LYS A 252 -17.01 -50.89 111.30
CA LYS A 252 -16.38 -50.26 112.48
C LYS A 252 -16.31 -51.15 113.67
N ILE A 253 -16.92 -52.39 113.65
CA ILE A 253 -16.94 -53.32 114.75
C ILE A 253 -15.97 -54.49 114.56
N THR A 254 -15.29 -54.57 113.46
CA THR A 254 -14.16 -55.50 113.24
C THR A 254 -12.82 -54.80 113.43
#